data_2f22e7d854d90b456a42f7a699a28c12
#
_entry.id   2f22e7d854d90b456a42f7a699a28c12
#
_cell.length_a   1.000
_cell.length_b   1.000
_cell.length_c   1.000
_cell.angle_alpha   90.00
_cell.angle_beta   90.00
_cell.angle_gamma   90.00
#
_symmetry.space_group_name_H-M   'P 1'
#
loop_
_entity.id
_entity.type
_entity.pdbx_description
1 polymer ?
#
loop_
_entity_poly.entity_id
_entity_poly.type
_entity_poly.pdbx_seq_one_letter_code
_entity_poly.pdbx_strand_id
1 'polypeptide(L)'
;HFTLDRTMEGPDHPFAIEPDELKELVRQIRDVETALGDGRKLGPTIEEMEFYEKARRSVHAAVDIPAGTVITEEMLICKRPGYGVRPKLLPLLTGRRALRDIAADEWITWEMV
;
A
#
# COMPACT_ATOMS: atom_id res chain seq x y z
N HIS A 1 -32.77 19.06 19.62
CA HIS A 1 -33.07 19.57 20.96
C HIS A 1 -31.99 19.13 21.95
N PHE A 2 -31.69 20.01 22.92
CA PHE A 2 -30.84 19.65 24.05
C PHE A 2 -31.45 20.18 25.36
N THR A 3 -31.15 19.52 26.46
CA THR A 3 -31.61 19.89 27.79
C THR A 3 -30.49 19.67 28.81
N LEU A 4 -30.61 20.32 29.96
CA LEU A 4 -29.73 20.07 31.09
C LEU A 4 -30.15 18.78 31.83
N ASP A 5 -31.45 18.48 31.84
CA ASP A 5 -32.02 17.30 32.51
C ASP A 5 -33.37 16.94 31.83
N ARG A 6 -33.53 15.72 31.42
CA ARG A 6 -34.75 15.19 30.78
C ARG A 6 -35.96 15.15 31.70
N THR A 7 -35.75 15.26 33.01
CA THR A 7 -36.83 15.26 34.01
C THR A 7 -37.46 16.65 34.22
N MET A 8 -36.91 17.69 33.59
CA MET A 8 -37.46 19.03 33.65
C MET A 8 -38.88 19.09 33.05
N GLU A 9 -39.72 19.97 33.59
CA GLU A 9 -41.07 20.17 33.08
C GLU A 9 -41.06 20.86 31.72
N GLY A 10 -41.72 20.24 30.72
CA GLY A 10 -41.83 20.80 29.38
C GLY A 10 -41.94 19.70 28.32
N PRO A 11 -42.49 20.00 27.13
CA PRO A 11 -42.78 19.00 26.12
C PRO A 11 -41.53 18.43 25.45
N ASP A 12 -40.42 19.18 25.39
CA ASP A 12 -39.23 18.80 24.61
C ASP A 12 -38.13 18.11 25.42
N HIS A 13 -38.13 18.26 26.76
CA HIS A 13 -37.09 17.70 27.62
C HIS A 13 -36.94 16.16 27.55
N PRO A 14 -38.05 15.38 27.52
CA PRO A 14 -37.94 13.90 27.59
C PRO A 14 -37.15 13.26 26.44
N PHE A 15 -37.10 13.90 25.27
CA PHE A 15 -36.39 13.38 24.10
C PHE A 15 -35.15 14.18 23.71
N ALA A 16 -34.82 15.23 24.45
CA ALA A 16 -33.65 16.05 24.18
C ALA A 16 -32.35 15.36 24.63
N ILE A 17 -31.25 15.69 23.97
CA ILE A 17 -29.92 15.20 24.33
C ILE A 17 -29.40 15.96 25.56
N GLU A 18 -28.78 15.23 26.49
CA GLU A 18 -28.14 15.80 27.69
C GLU A 18 -26.68 16.16 27.43
N PRO A 19 -26.03 16.98 28.31
CA PRO A 19 -24.67 17.49 28.06
C PRO A 19 -23.62 16.41 27.79
N ASP A 20 -23.63 15.30 28.55
CA ASP A 20 -22.66 14.21 28.38
C ASP A 20 -22.89 13.45 27.05
N GLU A 21 -24.14 13.25 26.67
CA GLU A 21 -24.49 12.64 25.39
C GLU A 21 -24.11 13.54 24.23
N LEU A 22 -24.32 14.87 24.35
CA LEU A 22 -23.91 15.83 23.34
C LEU A 22 -22.38 15.84 23.17
N LYS A 23 -21.63 15.80 24.27
CA LYS A 23 -20.16 15.72 24.25
C LYS A 23 -19.70 14.46 23.53
N GLU A 24 -20.31 13.33 23.83
CA GLU A 24 -19.96 12.06 23.18
C GLU A 24 -20.32 12.08 21.68
N LEU A 25 -21.48 12.63 21.31
CA LEU A 25 -21.87 12.79 19.91
C LEU A 25 -20.86 13.63 19.14
N VAL A 26 -20.43 14.77 19.70
CA VAL A 26 -19.43 15.64 19.06
C VAL A 26 -18.10 14.88 18.90
N ARG A 27 -17.65 14.12 19.92
CA ARG A 27 -16.44 13.30 19.84
C ARG A 27 -16.53 12.30 18.70
N GLN A 28 -17.63 11.55 18.62
CA GLN A 28 -17.86 10.54 17.57
C GLN A 28 -17.86 11.15 16.17
N ILE A 29 -18.49 12.33 16.00
CA ILE A 29 -18.45 13.05 14.72
C ILE A 29 -17.02 13.40 14.32
N ARG A 30 -16.21 13.91 15.26
CA ARG A 30 -14.80 14.25 14.97
C ARG A 30 -13.95 13.02 14.65
N ASP A 31 -14.19 11.91 15.32
CA ASP A 31 -13.53 10.64 15.01
C ASP A 31 -13.87 10.18 13.58
N VAL A 32 -15.14 10.26 13.19
CA VAL A 32 -15.58 9.89 11.83
C VAL A 32 -15.01 10.84 10.78
N GLU A 33 -15.01 12.16 11.01
CA GLU A 33 -14.40 13.14 10.11
C GLU A 33 -12.91 12.83 9.89
N THR A 34 -12.20 12.49 10.96
CA THR A 34 -10.77 12.09 10.88
C THR A 34 -10.59 10.79 10.09
N ALA A 35 -11.43 9.80 10.34
CA ALA A 35 -11.37 8.51 9.66
C ALA A 35 -11.71 8.59 8.16
N LEU A 36 -12.60 9.48 7.76
CA LEU A 36 -12.95 9.72 6.35
C LEU A 36 -11.78 10.32 5.56
N GLY A 37 -10.94 11.11 6.20
CA GLY A 37 -9.84 11.81 5.56
C GLY A 37 -10.30 12.67 4.37
N ASP A 38 -9.45 12.83 3.38
CA ASP A 38 -9.74 13.60 2.16
C ASP A 38 -10.27 12.74 0.99
N GLY A 39 -10.45 11.44 1.20
CA GLY A 39 -10.92 10.47 0.19
C GLY A 39 -9.92 10.21 -0.95
N ARG A 40 -8.72 10.76 -0.92
CA ARG A 40 -7.72 10.61 -1.97
C ARG A 40 -6.74 9.47 -1.65
N LYS A 41 -6.62 8.53 -2.57
CA LYS A 41 -5.62 7.47 -2.52
C LYS A 41 -4.54 7.72 -3.57
N LEU A 42 -3.55 8.52 -3.23
CA LEU A 42 -2.47 8.93 -4.14
C LEU A 42 -1.28 7.95 -4.19
N GLY A 43 -1.36 6.83 -3.49
CA GLY A 43 -0.29 5.86 -3.38
C GLY A 43 -0.05 5.44 -1.93
N PRO A 44 1.10 4.83 -1.63
CA PRO A 44 1.47 4.49 -0.26
C PRO A 44 1.76 5.76 0.56
N THR A 45 1.40 5.73 1.85
CA THR A 45 1.81 6.77 2.81
C THR A 45 3.31 6.67 3.11
N ILE A 46 3.87 7.65 3.81
CA ILE A 46 5.29 7.63 4.22
C ILE A 46 5.57 6.39 5.08
N GLU A 47 4.65 6.05 5.98
CA GLU A 47 4.75 4.88 6.86
C GLU A 47 4.67 3.55 6.08
N GLU A 48 3.96 3.54 4.95
CA GLU A 48 3.82 2.36 4.09
C GLU A 48 4.98 2.20 3.09
N MET A 49 5.82 3.23 2.87
CA MET A 49 6.87 3.21 1.83
C MET A 49 7.86 2.07 2.01
N GLU A 50 8.28 1.76 3.23
CA GLU A 50 9.19 0.65 3.49
C GLU A 50 8.60 -0.69 3.05
N PHE A 51 7.31 -0.93 3.36
CA PHE A 51 6.59 -2.12 2.92
C PHE A 51 6.31 -2.10 1.42
N TYR A 52 6.07 -0.91 0.86
CA TYR A 52 5.85 -0.77 -0.58
C TYR A 52 7.04 -1.28 -1.40
N GLU A 53 8.26 -1.00 -0.99
CA GLU A 53 9.47 -1.44 -1.67
C GLU A 53 9.82 -2.90 -1.36
N LYS A 54 9.88 -3.28 -0.08
CA LYS A 54 10.33 -4.61 0.37
C LYS A 54 9.29 -5.71 0.16
N ALA A 55 8.00 -5.42 0.38
CA ALA A 55 6.95 -6.44 0.32
C ALA A 55 6.43 -6.70 -1.10
N ARG A 56 6.71 -5.82 -2.04
CA ARG A 56 6.38 -6.07 -3.46
C ARG A 56 7.31 -7.08 -4.08
N ARG A 57 6.89 -7.63 -5.22
CA ARG A 57 7.69 -8.56 -6.02
C ARG A 57 8.41 -7.82 -7.14
N SER A 58 9.58 -8.32 -7.51
CA SER A 58 10.28 -8.00 -8.75
C SER A 58 10.74 -9.26 -9.47
N VAL A 59 11.24 -9.11 -10.68
CA VAL A 59 11.84 -10.20 -11.44
C VAL A 59 13.25 -10.45 -10.93
N HIS A 60 13.57 -11.71 -10.67
CA HIS A 60 14.88 -12.20 -10.25
C HIS A 60 15.38 -13.26 -11.21
N ALA A 61 16.68 -13.49 -11.22
CA ALA A 61 17.26 -14.63 -11.91
C ALA A 61 16.90 -15.93 -11.16
N ALA A 62 16.36 -16.90 -11.85
CA ALA A 62 16.11 -18.24 -11.30
C ALA A 62 17.37 -19.11 -11.27
N VAL A 63 18.33 -18.79 -12.12
CA VAL A 63 19.62 -19.47 -12.31
C VAL A 63 20.70 -18.42 -12.54
N ASP A 64 21.98 -18.82 -12.49
CA ASP A 64 23.08 -17.96 -12.93
C ASP A 64 22.96 -17.67 -14.44
N ILE A 65 23.06 -16.41 -14.82
CA ILE A 65 22.96 -15.94 -16.22
C ILE A 65 24.27 -15.24 -16.58
N PRO A 66 25.16 -15.92 -17.36
CA PRO A 66 26.42 -15.29 -17.80
C PRO A 66 26.20 -14.08 -18.72
N ALA A 67 27.12 -13.14 -18.70
CA ALA A 67 27.15 -12.01 -19.62
C ALA A 67 27.04 -12.49 -21.10
N GLY A 68 26.27 -11.78 -21.91
CA GLY A 68 26.03 -12.11 -23.29
C GLY A 68 24.94 -13.15 -23.55
N THR A 69 24.41 -13.81 -22.51
CA THR A 69 23.31 -14.80 -22.62
C THR A 69 22.01 -14.10 -23.04
N VAL A 70 21.27 -14.69 -23.97
CA VAL A 70 19.91 -14.28 -24.29
C VAL A 70 18.97 -14.83 -23.21
N ILE A 71 18.29 -13.92 -22.52
CA ILE A 71 17.41 -14.25 -21.40
C ILE A 71 16.14 -14.93 -21.91
N THR A 72 15.82 -16.10 -21.34
CA THR A 72 14.56 -16.81 -21.58
C THR A 72 13.62 -16.68 -20.37
N GLU A 73 12.34 -17.00 -20.54
CA GLU A 73 11.37 -16.91 -19.46
C GLU A 73 11.70 -17.87 -18.30
N GLU A 74 12.24 -19.07 -18.61
CA GLU A 74 12.61 -20.08 -17.60
C GLU A 74 13.78 -19.63 -16.69
N MET A 75 14.58 -18.64 -17.15
CA MET A 75 15.65 -18.04 -16.36
C MET A 75 15.14 -17.00 -15.37
N LEU A 76 13.84 -16.69 -15.36
CA LEU A 76 13.24 -15.61 -14.59
C LEU A 76 12.23 -16.12 -13.58
N ILE A 77 12.20 -15.51 -12.40
CA ILE A 77 11.22 -15.80 -11.35
C ILE A 77 10.76 -14.50 -10.70
N CYS A 78 9.47 -14.41 -10.34
CA CYS A 78 8.90 -13.26 -9.63
C CYS A 78 8.82 -13.52 -8.13
N LYS A 79 9.67 -12.88 -7.34
CA LYS A 79 9.66 -12.99 -5.87
C LYS A 79 9.95 -11.63 -5.18
N ARG A 80 9.87 -11.60 -3.87
CA ARG A 80 10.29 -10.46 -3.05
C ARG A 80 11.82 -10.47 -2.89
N PRO A 81 12.44 -9.28 -2.71
CA PRO A 81 11.89 -7.92 -2.63
C PRO A 81 11.57 -7.29 -4.01
N GLY A 82 10.94 -6.11 -3.98
CA GLY A 82 10.49 -5.39 -5.17
C GLY A 82 11.50 -4.40 -5.77
N TYR A 83 12.80 -4.61 -5.57
CA TYR A 83 13.85 -3.66 -5.99
C TYR A 83 14.20 -3.73 -7.47
N GLY A 84 13.87 -4.82 -8.15
CA GLY A 84 14.14 -5.02 -9.56
C GLY A 84 12.98 -4.63 -10.48
N VAL A 85 13.05 -5.08 -11.71
CA VAL A 85 12.00 -4.90 -12.73
C VAL A 85 10.67 -5.47 -12.22
N ARG A 86 9.60 -4.70 -12.40
CA ARG A 86 8.26 -5.12 -11.95
C ARG A 86 7.76 -6.35 -12.70
N PRO A 87 7.05 -7.30 -12.06
CA PRO A 87 6.57 -8.54 -12.70
C PRO A 87 5.79 -8.34 -14.00
N LYS A 88 4.97 -7.30 -14.10
CA LYS A 88 4.21 -6.97 -15.30
C LYS A 88 5.08 -6.67 -16.54
N LEU A 89 6.36 -6.40 -16.33
CA LEU A 89 7.33 -6.07 -17.38
C LEU A 89 8.26 -7.25 -17.71
N LEU A 90 8.06 -8.41 -17.07
CA LEU A 90 8.84 -9.64 -17.35
C LEU A 90 8.90 -9.98 -18.84
N PRO A 91 7.82 -9.88 -19.63
CA PRO A 91 7.89 -10.19 -21.07
C PRO A 91 8.87 -9.29 -21.85
N LEU A 92 9.19 -8.10 -21.33
CA LEU A 92 10.15 -7.18 -21.96
C LEU A 92 11.60 -7.54 -21.67
N LEU A 93 11.87 -8.43 -20.72
CA LEU A 93 13.20 -8.97 -20.42
C LEU A 93 13.54 -10.17 -21.30
N THR A 94 12.53 -10.97 -21.65
CA THR A 94 12.69 -12.12 -22.52
C THR A 94 13.19 -11.71 -23.90
N GLY A 95 14.26 -12.36 -24.37
CA GLY A 95 14.92 -12.04 -25.64
C GLY A 95 15.99 -10.95 -25.53
N ARG A 96 16.08 -10.22 -24.40
CA ARG A 96 17.21 -9.32 -24.14
C ARG A 96 18.48 -10.10 -23.83
N ARG A 97 19.61 -9.42 -23.92
CA ARG A 97 20.93 -10.01 -23.67
C ARG A 97 21.48 -9.47 -22.34
N ALA A 98 21.92 -10.36 -21.46
CA ALA A 98 22.57 -9.96 -20.21
C ALA A 98 23.86 -9.16 -20.53
N LEU A 99 23.98 -7.97 -19.98
CA LEU A 99 25.14 -7.09 -20.17
C LEU A 99 26.29 -7.40 -19.21
N ARG A 100 25.99 -8.13 -18.12
CA ARG A 100 26.94 -8.65 -17.14
C ARG A 100 26.50 -10.00 -16.63
N ASP A 101 27.35 -10.67 -15.85
CA ASP A 101 26.95 -11.86 -15.08
C ASP A 101 25.88 -11.47 -14.05
N ILE A 102 24.81 -12.28 -13.96
CA ILE A 102 23.71 -12.11 -13.02
C ILE A 102 23.63 -13.41 -12.21
N ALA A 103 23.82 -13.34 -10.91
CA ALA A 103 23.77 -14.50 -10.04
C ALA A 103 22.33 -15.01 -9.85
N ALA A 104 22.16 -16.29 -9.59
CA ALA A 104 20.89 -16.85 -9.15
C ALA A 104 20.38 -16.07 -7.92
N ASP A 105 19.08 -15.83 -7.85
CA ASP A 105 18.40 -15.05 -6.82
C ASP A 105 18.64 -13.52 -6.85
N GLU A 106 19.53 -13.02 -7.71
CA GLU A 106 19.70 -11.57 -7.88
C GLU A 106 18.47 -10.94 -8.55
N TRP A 107 18.00 -9.78 -8.05
CA TRP A 107 16.94 -9.04 -8.73
C TRP A 107 17.48 -8.37 -9.99
N ILE A 108 16.70 -8.44 -11.06
CA ILE A 108 17.10 -7.90 -12.36
C ILE A 108 16.69 -6.44 -12.46
N THR A 109 17.64 -5.59 -12.87
CA THR A 109 17.41 -4.18 -13.20
C THR A 109 17.62 -3.93 -14.69
N TRP A 110 17.15 -2.78 -15.19
CA TRP A 110 17.27 -2.45 -16.62
C TRP A 110 18.72 -2.24 -17.08
N GLU A 111 19.62 -1.89 -16.15
CA GLU A 111 21.05 -1.71 -16.46
C GLU A 111 21.80 -3.03 -16.69
N MET A 112 21.18 -4.15 -16.34
CA MET A 112 21.77 -5.49 -16.49
C MET A 112 21.43 -6.15 -17.84
N VAL A 113 20.50 -5.57 -18.63
CA VAL A 113 19.89 -6.24 -19.79
C VAL A 113 19.64 -5.31 -20.99
#